data_aa4030ac15714ba67a9ca5b190397699
#
_entry.id   aa4030ac15714ba67a9ca5b190397699
#
_cell.length_a   1.000
_cell.length_b   1.000
_cell.length_c   1.000
_cell.angle_alpha   90.00
_cell.angle_beta   90.00
_cell.angle_gamma   90.00
#
_symmetry.space_group_name_H-M   'P 1'
#
loop_
_entity.id
_entity.type
_entity.pdbx_description
1 polymer ?
#
loop_
_entity_poly.entity_id
_entity_poly.type
_entity_poly.pdbx_seq_one_letter_code
_entity_poly.pdbx_strand_id
1 'polypeptide(L)'
;MEKINLKSIYNQLNVNAEWFGIRKVIESNTYRMIRDGNPQANSTGISHGIMVEVLKSGQFAYAASSDMSIESIQKAIDKAIIIAESSSKNPLFNFTKDVRPSNQGHYKSQRTDTDIALKDLNDILRKSYDSLKVSDKIVSASAMARITETNYQYLSSDGADIEQDFLIIGSSFDAISQDNGITQRRTDNGRGRMFQSGYEVFDELELVNMCTRIGNQAVELLYADECPTEKTNLVLAPDQMLLQIHESIGHPLEVDRILGDERNYAGWSFVREQDFGNLKY
;
A
#
# COMPACT_ATOMS: atom_id res chain seq x y z
N MET A 1 6.67 -20.72 -11.56
CA MET A 1 7.12 -19.72 -12.56
C MET A 1 8.62 -19.82 -12.72
N GLU A 2 9.12 -19.94 -13.95
CA GLU A 2 10.57 -19.83 -14.19
C GLU A 2 11.08 -18.51 -13.61
N LYS A 3 12.19 -18.55 -12.88
CA LYS A 3 12.84 -17.35 -12.38
C LYS A 3 13.38 -16.56 -13.57
N ILE A 4 12.61 -15.60 -14.07
CA ILE A 4 13.06 -14.68 -15.12
C ILE A 4 14.23 -13.88 -14.58
N ASN A 5 15.38 -14.06 -15.18
CA ASN A 5 16.59 -13.32 -14.83
C ASN A 5 16.57 -11.96 -15.55
N LEU A 6 16.22 -10.89 -14.82
CA LEU A 6 16.13 -9.55 -15.36
C LEU A 6 17.46 -9.06 -15.98
N LYS A 7 18.59 -9.45 -15.38
CA LYS A 7 19.94 -9.10 -15.88
C LYS A 7 20.22 -9.70 -17.25
N SER A 8 19.78 -10.96 -17.46
CA SER A 8 19.92 -11.62 -18.76
C SER A 8 19.06 -10.95 -19.84
N ILE A 9 17.85 -10.51 -19.49
CA ILE A 9 16.99 -9.76 -20.40
C ILE A 9 17.62 -8.40 -20.70
N TYR A 10 18.00 -7.65 -19.67
CA TYR A 10 18.59 -6.32 -19.78
C TYR A 10 19.73 -6.27 -20.78
N ASN A 11 20.63 -7.26 -20.74
CA ASN A 11 21.79 -7.33 -21.62
C ASN A 11 21.45 -7.61 -23.12
N GLN A 12 20.20 -7.96 -23.41
CA GLN A 12 19.73 -8.25 -24.78
C GLN A 12 18.90 -7.12 -25.38
N LEU A 13 18.61 -6.07 -24.58
CA LEU A 13 17.78 -4.94 -25.01
C LEU A 13 18.62 -3.92 -25.78
N ASN A 14 17.99 -3.34 -26.79
CA ASN A 14 18.59 -2.24 -27.58
C ASN A 14 17.90 -0.92 -27.19
N VAL A 15 18.65 -0.01 -26.57
CA VAL A 15 18.10 1.23 -26.03
C VAL A 15 18.84 2.43 -26.57
N ASN A 16 18.17 3.25 -27.39
CA ASN A 16 18.67 4.52 -27.88
C ASN A 16 18.13 5.68 -27.02
N ALA A 17 18.62 5.79 -25.78
CA ALA A 17 18.24 6.85 -24.83
C ALA A 17 19.46 7.35 -24.07
N GLU A 18 19.36 8.53 -23.44
CA GLU A 18 20.40 9.14 -22.61
C GLU A 18 20.56 8.38 -21.30
N TRP A 19 19.45 7.84 -20.81
CA TRP A 19 19.38 7.00 -19.64
C TRP A 19 18.19 6.02 -19.75
N PHE A 20 18.32 4.86 -19.15
CA PHE A 20 17.34 3.78 -19.18
C PHE A 20 17.27 3.07 -17.83
N GLY A 21 16.08 2.82 -17.37
CA GLY A 21 15.78 1.99 -16.22
C GLY A 21 14.74 0.92 -16.55
N ILE A 22 14.86 -0.25 -15.94
CA ILE A 22 13.90 -1.34 -16.07
C ILE A 22 13.57 -1.90 -14.71
N ARG A 23 12.28 -2.04 -14.41
CA ARG A 23 11.78 -2.61 -13.18
C ARG A 23 10.88 -3.81 -13.45
N LYS A 24 11.21 -4.94 -12.83
CA LYS A 24 10.35 -6.13 -12.76
C LYS A 24 9.64 -6.15 -11.41
N VAL A 25 8.35 -6.42 -11.42
CA VAL A 25 7.54 -6.64 -10.20
C VAL A 25 6.83 -7.97 -10.32
N ILE A 26 6.90 -8.77 -9.27
CA ILE A 26 6.06 -9.95 -9.09
C ILE A 26 5.39 -9.78 -7.72
N GLU A 27 4.08 -9.86 -7.69
CA GLU A 27 3.29 -9.70 -6.47
C GLU A 27 2.30 -10.85 -6.33
N SER A 28 2.33 -11.51 -5.17
CA SER A 28 1.35 -12.50 -4.74
C SER A 28 0.45 -11.89 -3.67
N ASN A 29 -0.85 -11.93 -3.88
CA ASN A 29 -1.84 -11.49 -2.92
C ASN A 29 -2.71 -12.66 -2.49
N THR A 30 -2.68 -12.99 -1.21
CA THR A 30 -3.60 -13.92 -0.57
C THR A 30 -4.59 -13.14 0.26
N TYR A 31 -5.88 -13.34 -0.01
CA TYR A 31 -6.98 -12.71 0.72
C TYR A 31 -7.88 -13.79 1.32
N ARG A 32 -8.16 -13.67 2.61
CA ARG A 32 -9.04 -14.57 3.37
C ARG A 32 -9.99 -13.76 4.22
N MET A 33 -11.27 -14.11 4.18
CA MET A 33 -12.29 -13.42 4.98
C MET A 33 -13.36 -14.41 5.44
N ILE A 34 -13.71 -14.33 6.71
CA ILE A 34 -14.89 -14.95 7.29
C ILE A 34 -15.84 -13.83 7.68
N ARG A 35 -17.09 -13.92 7.24
CA ARG A 35 -18.17 -13.02 7.64
C ARG A 35 -19.40 -13.84 7.98
N ASP A 36 -20.03 -13.53 9.11
CA ASP A 36 -21.27 -14.17 9.59
C ASP A 36 -21.18 -15.70 9.58
N GLY A 37 -20.00 -16.21 10.00
CA GLY A 37 -19.70 -17.63 10.08
C GLY A 37 -19.31 -18.31 8.77
N ASN A 38 -19.38 -17.62 7.64
CA ASN A 38 -19.11 -18.18 6.32
C ASN A 38 -17.85 -17.60 5.68
N PRO A 39 -17.04 -18.40 4.97
CA PRO A 39 -16.00 -17.87 4.10
C PRO A 39 -16.62 -17.01 3.00
N GLN A 40 -16.22 -15.74 2.89
CA GLN A 40 -16.70 -14.81 1.87
C GLN A 40 -15.75 -14.69 0.69
N ALA A 41 -14.45 -14.64 0.98
CA ALA A 41 -13.43 -14.56 -0.05
C ALA A 41 -12.24 -15.41 0.36
N ASN A 42 -11.80 -16.29 -0.53
CA ASN A 42 -10.63 -17.13 -0.38
C ASN A 42 -9.91 -17.15 -1.72
N SER A 43 -9.14 -16.11 -1.98
CA SER A 43 -8.41 -15.95 -3.25
C SER A 43 -6.91 -15.86 -3.01
N THR A 44 -6.16 -16.40 -3.93
CA THR A 44 -4.73 -16.12 -4.10
C THR A 44 -4.52 -15.78 -5.57
N GLY A 45 -3.95 -14.61 -5.82
CA GLY A 45 -3.64 -14.13 -7.16
C GLY A 45 -2.19 -13.73 -7.26
N ILE A 46 -1.61 -13.93 -8.45
CA ILE A 46 -0.25 -13.47 -8.75
C ILE A 46 -0.36 -12.49 -9.91
N SER A 47 0.22 -11.32 -9.74
CA SER A 47 0.42 -10.35 -10.79
C SER A 47 1.92 -10.14 -11.04
N HIS A 48 2.26 -9.85 -12.29
CA HIS A 48 3.64 -9.57 -12.66
C HIS A 48 3.69 -8.63 -13.85
N GLY A 49 4.81 -7.93 -13.98
CA GLY A 49 5.05 -7.05 -15.12
C GLY A 49 6.44 -6.44 -15.09
N ILE A 50 6.77 -5.85 -16.22
CA ILE A 50 7.97 -5.05 -16.40
C ILE A 50 7.54 -3.63 -16.77
N MET A 51 8.12 -2.65 -16.12
CA MET A 51 8.05 -1.25 -16.49
C MET A 51 9.43 -0.79 -16.96
N VAL A 52 9.46 -0.09 -18.06
CA VAL A 52 10.64 0.59 -18.58
C VAL A 52 10.50 2.10 -18.41
N GLU A 53 11.61 2.75 -18.12
CA GLU A 53 11.74 4.17 -17.95
C GLU A 53 12.89 4.66 -18.84
N VAL A 54 12.69 5.68 -19.64
CA VAL A 54 13.71 6.25 -20.50
C VAL A 54 13.82 7.75 -20.28
N LEU A 55 15.03 8.28 -20.37
CA LEU A 55 15.30 9.71 -20.54
C LEU A 55 15.77 9.93 -21.97
N LYS A 56 15.03 10.72 -22.73
CA LYS A 56 15.36 11.07 -24.12
C LYS A 56 14.99 12.52 -24.39
N SER A 57 15.92 13.29 -24.94
CA SER A 57 15.74 14.72 -25.27
C SER A 57 15.24 15.53 -24.06
N GLY A 58 15.81 15.26 -22.87
CA GLY A 58 15.45 15.93 -21.61
C GLY A 58 14.10 15.56 -21.03
N GLN A 59 13.41 14.52 -21.54
CA GLN A 59 12.12 14.09 -21.04
C GLN A 59 12.14 12.64 -20.58
N PHE A 60 11.54 12.38 -19.39
CA PHE A 60 11.25 11.03 -18.94
C PHE A 60 9.96 10.50 -19.56
N ALA A 61 9.97 9.25 -19.94
CA ALA A 61 8.78 8.53 -20.35
C ALA A 61 8.80 7.08 -19.89
N TYR A 62 7.62 6.51 -19.77
CA TYR A 62 7.39 5.19 -19.20
C TYR A 62 6.52 4.35 -20.12
N ALA A 63 6.80 3.06 -20.15
CA ALA A 63 5.90 2.08 -20.74
C ALA A 63 6.01 0.77 -19.95
N ALA A 64 5.00 -0.09 -20.04
CA ALA A 64 4.96 -1.34 -19.30
C ALA A 64 4.43 -2.48 -20.16
N SER A 65 4.79 -3.71 -19.77
CA SER A 65 4.26 -4.95 -20.34
C SER A 65 4.04 -5.97 -19.23
N SER A 66 2.93 -6.70 -19.30
CA SER A 66 2.72 -7.92 -18.51
C SER A 66 3.33 -9.14 -19.16
N ASP A 67 3.61 -9.08 -20.47
CA ASP A 67 4.40 -10.08 -21.18
C ASP A 67 5.89 -9.77 -21.00
N MET A 68 6.61 -10.70 -20.37
CA MET A 68 8.03 -10.55 -20.03
C MET A 68 8.97 -11.08 -21.12
N SER A 69 8.47 -11.32 -22.34
CA SER A 69 9.32 -11.66 -23.50
C SER A 69 10.20 -10.46 -23.89
N ILE A 70 11.40 -10.75 -24.39
CA ILE A 70 12.33 -9.71 -24.86
C ILE A 70 11.66 -8.83 -25.92
N GLU A 71 10.87 -9.43 -26.81
CA GLU A 71 10.16 -8.72 -27.88
C GLU A 71 9.14 -7.70 -27.29
N SER A 72 8.34 -8.11 -26.30
CA SER A 72 7.33 -7.24 -25.68
C SER A 72 7.97 -6.13 -24.85
N ILE A 73 9.11 -6.41 -24.20
CA ILE A 73 9.88 -5.41 -23.46
C ILE A 73 10.52 -4.42 -24.43
N GLN A 74 11.08 -4.89 -25.55
CA GLN A 74 11.64 -3.99 -26.57
C GLN A 74 10.56 -3.06 -27.16
N LYS A 75 9.35 -3.56 -27.44
CA LYS A 75 8.22 -2.72 -27.85
C LYS A 75 7.84 -1.67 -26.81
N ALA A 76 7.92 -2.01 -25.53
CA ALA A 76 7.69 -1.04 -24.47
C ALA A 76 8.78 0.06 -24.44
N ILE A 77 10.04 -0.30 -24.65
CA ILE A 77 11.16 0.66 -24.75
C ILE A 77 10.95 1.60 -25.94
N ASP A 78 10.68 1.06 -27.11
CA ASP A 78 10.47 1.84 -28.32
C ASP A 78 9.29 2.82 -28.15
N LYS A 79 8.22 2.38 -27.51
CA LYS A 79 7.06 3.21 -27.16
C LYS A 79 7.45 4.34 -26.18
N ALA A 80 8.22 4.03 -25.14
CA ALA A 80 8.67 5.03 -24.17
C ALA A 80 9.57 6.09 -24.85
N ILE A 81 10.48 5.69 -25.75
CA ILE A 81 11.32 6.62 -26.53
C ILE A 81 10.45 7.56 -27.38
N ILE A 82 9.45 7.04 -28.10
CA ILE A 82 8.52 7.86 -28.90
C ILE A 82 7.77 8.86 -28.03
N ILE A 83 7.32 8.47 -26.84
CA ILE A 83 6.64 9.36 -25.89
C ILE A 83 7.58 10.46 -25.44
N ALA A 84 8.82 10.15 -25.03
CA ALA A 84 9.81 11.12 -24.59
C ALA A 84 10.12 12.14 -25.69
N GLU A 85 10.40 11.68 -26.91
CA GLU A 85 10.67 12.54 -28.07
C GLU A 85 9.45 13.41 -28.44
N SER A 86 8.25 12.90 -28.25
CA SER A 86 7.02 13.67 -28.49
C SER A 86 6.86 14.78 -27.46
N SER A 87 7.10 14.46 -26.17
CA SER A 87 7.01 15.41 -25.06
C SER A 87 8.09 16.50 -25.14
N SER A 88 9.26 16.19 -25.70
CA SER A 88 10.36 17.16 -25.82
C SER A 88 10.08 18.32 -26.79
N LYS A 89 9.01 18.25 -27.61
CA LYS A 89 8.62 19.32 -28.51
C LYS A 89 8.06 20.54 -27.80
N ASN A 90 7.46 20.35 -26.62
CA ASN A 90 6.90 21.42 -25.80
C ASN A 90 7.20 21.12 -24.30
N PRO A 91 8.47 21.16 -23.89
CA PRO A 91 8.86 20.79 -22.55
C PRO A 91 8.43 21.86 -21.54
N LEU A 92 7.86 21.44 -20.40
CA LEU A 92 7.70 22.31 -19.24
C LEU A 92 9.01 22.42 -18.45
N PHE A 93 9.78 21.33 -18.44
CA PHE A 93 11.06 21.22 -17.76
C PHE A 93 11.97 20.24 -18.51
N ASN A 94 13.28 20.45 -18.45
CA ASN A 94 14.28 19.51 -18.97
C ASN A 94 14.95 18.78 -17.83
N PHE A 95 14.81 17.46 -17.81
CA PHE A 95 15.44 16.58 -16.85
C PHE A 95 16.81 16.13 -17.28
N THR A 96 17.65 15.76 -16.31
CA THR A 96 18.92 15.06 -16.50
C THR A 96 18.85 13.71 -15.76
N LYS A 97 19.80 12.82 -16.07
CA LYS A 97 19.93 11.53 -15.36
C LYS A 97 20.23 11.67 -13.87
N ASP A 98 20.69 12.84 -13.42
CA ASP A 98 21.10 13.11 -12.04
C ASP A 98 19.92 12.99 -11.05
N VAL A 99 18.68 13.07 -11.54
CA VAL A 99 17.47 12.81 -10.71
C VAL A 99 17.25 11.30 -10.42
N ARG A 100 18.09 10.43 -10.97
CA ARG A 100 18.02 8.97 -10.76
C ARG A 100 19.35 8.46 -10.20
N PRO A 101 19.55 8.47 -8.86
CA PRO A 101 20.80 7.99 -8.27
C PRO A 101 21.00 6.49 -8.54
N SER A 102 22.26 6.12 -8.79
CA SER A 102 22.68 4.74 -8.97
C SER A 102 22.94 4.11 -7.60
N ASN A 103 22.08 3.20 -7.18
CA ASN A 103 22.22 2.45 -5.95
C ASN A 103 22.28 0.94 -6.22
N GLN A 104 22.94 0.20 -5.33
CA GLN A 104 23.03 -1.26 -5.41
C GLN A 104 22.68 -1.86 -4.06
N GLY A 105 21.95 -2.96 -4.06
CA GLY A 105 21.64 -3.69 -2.84
C GLY A 105 20.45 -4.62 -2.95
N HIS A 106 20.37 -5.52 -1.96
CA HIS A 106 19.23 -6.40 -1.76
C HIS A 106 18.61 -6.07 -0.40
N TYR A 107 17.37 -5.64 -0.41
CA TYR A 107 16.62 -5.20 0.76
C TYR A 107 15.44 -6.15 1.00
N LYS A 108 15.38 -6.75 2.19
CA LYS A 108 14.32 -7.69 2.58
C LYS A 108 13.56 -7.16 3.78
N SER A 109 12.29 -7.52 3.87
CA SER A 109 11.55 -7.47 5.12
C SER A 109 12.34 -8.21 6.20
N GLN A 110 12.41 -7.65 7.40
CA GLN A 110 13.19 -8.25 8.52
C GLN A 110 12.60 -9.57 8.98
N ARG A 111 11.28 -9.70 8.92
CA ARG A 111 10.51 -10.90 9.27
C ARG A 111 9.84 -11.40 8.00
N THR A 112 10.09 -12.64 7.67
CA THR A 112 9.66 -13.25 6.40
C THR A 112 9.13 -14.65 6.60
N ASP A 113 8.58 -14.95 7.79
CA ASP A 113 7.91 -16.24 7.97
C ASP A 113 6.62 -16.25 7.16
N THR A 114 6.66 -16.99 6.05
CA THR A 114 5.57 -17.12 5.09
C THR A 114 4.96 -18.52 5.13
N ASP A 115 5.45 -19.42 5.99
CA ASP A 115 5.11 -20.84 5.99
C ASP A 115 3.88 -21.17 6.84
N ILE A 116 2.86 -20.32 6.86
CA ILE A 116 1.59 -20.71 7.44
C ILE A 116 0.76 -21.52 6.44
N ALA A 117 0.32 -22.71 6.84
CA ALA A 117 -0.65 -23.43 6.05
C ALA A 117 -1.96 -22.63 5.94
N LEU A 118 -2.59 -22.62 4.75
CA LEU A 118 -3.86 -21.91 4.54
C LEU A 118 -4.96 -22.36 5.52
N LYS A 119 -4.90 -23.61 5.97
CA LYS A 119 -5.79 -24.12 7.00
C LYS A 119 -5.59 -23.38 8.32
N ASP A 120 -4.35 -23.20 8.75
CA ASP A 120 -4.03 -22.55 10.03
C ASP A 120 -4.45 -21.08 10.01
N LEU A 121 -4.22 -20.38 8.88
CA LEU A 121 -4.73 -19.03 8.68
C LEU A 121 -6.26 -18.95 8.78
N ASN A 122 -6.96 -19.89 8.16
CA ASN A 122 -8.43 -19.95 8.27
C ASN A 122 -8.88 -20.26 9.72
N ASP A 123 -8.17 -21.11 10.44
CA ASP A 123 -8.45 -21.44 11.84
C ASP A 123 -8.25 -20.20 12.75
N ILE A 124 -7.18 -19.42 12.51
CA ILE A 124 -6.95 -18.13 13.18
C ILE A 124 -8.13 -17.18 12.94
N LEU A 125 -8.54 -16.99 11.68
CA LEU A 125 -9.66 -16.11 11.35
C LEU A 125 -10.99 -16.61 11.91
N ARG A 126 -11.22 -17.93 11.93
CA ARG A 126 -12.41 -18.52 12.55
C ARG A 126 -12.46 -18.21 14.04
N LYS A 127 -11.37 -18.47 14.75
CA LYS A 127 -11.24 -18.18 16.18
C LYS A 127 -11.43 -16.70 16.49
N SER A 128 -10.88 -15.83 15.66
CA SER A 128 -11.06 -14.38 15.78
C SER A 128 -12.52 -13.98 15.57
N TYR A 129 -13.17 -14.50 14.52
CA TYR A 129 -14.60 -14.28 14.27
C TYR A 129 -15.47 -14.75 15.46
N ASP A 130 -15.24 -15.95 15.97
CA ASP A 130 -15.99 -16.49 17.10
C ASP A 130 -15.84 -15.61 18.34
N SER A 131 -14.66 -15.02 18.54
CA SER A 131 -14.38 -14.10 19.65
C SER A 131 -15.06 -12.74 19.52
N LEU A 132 -15.44 -12.30 18.31
CA LEU A 132 -16.26 -11.11 18.08
C LEU A 132 -17.73 -11.30 18.51
N LYS A 133 -18.23 -12.54 18.47
CA LYS A 133 -19.63 -12.89 18.77
C LYS A 133 -19.89 -13.02 20.26
N VAL A 134 -19.60 -11.97 21.02
CA VAL A 134 -19.72 -11.93 22.49
C VAL A 134 -21.15 -11.97 23.00
N SER A 135 -22.16 -11.68 22.14
CA SER A 135 -23.56 -11.55 22.49
C SER A 135 -24.45 -11.77 21.27
N ASP A 136 -25.70 -12.19 21.46
CA ASP A 136 -26.71 -12.28 20.39
C ASP A 136 -27.05 -10.94 19.76
N LYS A 137 -26.65 -9.81 20.39
CA LYS A 137 -26.79 -8.47 19.83
C LYS A 137 -25.77 -8.18 18.73
N ILE A 138 -24.70 -8.97 18.60
CA ILE A 138 -23.81 -8.88 17.45
C ILE A 138 -24.49 -9.54 16.25
N VAL A 139 -25.09 -8.72 15.40
CA VAL A 139 -25.87 -9.17 14.23
C VAL A 139 -24.98 -9.50 13.03
N SER A 140 -23.81 -8.85 12.92
CA SER A 140 -22.81 -9.17 11.90
C SER A 140 -21.40 -9.03 12.46
N ALA A 141 -20.50 -9.89 12.02
CA ALA A 141 -19.08 -9.80 12.36
C ALA A 141 -18.22 -10.32 11.20
N SER A 142 -17.01 -9.77 11.07
CA SER A 142 -16.06 -10.24 10.09
C SER A 142 -14.62 -10.24 10.61
N ALA A 143 -13.86 -11.23 10.15
CA ALA A 143 -12.42 -11.35 10.36
C ALA A 143 -11.73 -11.55 9.01
N MET A 144 -10.73 -10.74 8.71
CA MET A 144 -10.04 -10.72 7.42
C MET A 144 -8.53 -10.67 7.61
N ALA A 145 -7.82 -11.39 6.73
CA ALA A 145 -6.38 -11.25 6.52
C ALA A 145 -6.06 -11.06 5.04
N ARG A 146 -5.09 -10.21 4.77
CA ARG A 146 -4.45 -10.01 3.47
C ARG A 146 -2.96 -10.19 3.62
N ILE A 147 -2.38 -11.02 2.77
CA ILE A 147 -0.94 -11.27 2.73
C ILE A 147 -0.46 -10.87 1.35
N THR A 148 0.48 -9.93 1.31
CA THR A 148 1.08 -9.43 0.07
C THR A 148 2.58 -9.70 0.13
N GLU A 149 3.04 -10.55 -0.80
CA GLU A 149 4.46 -10.82 -1.03
C GLU A 149 4.85 -10.15 -2.33
N THR A 150 5.87 -9.31 -2.30
CA THR A 150 6.31 -8.58 -3.48
C THR A 150 7.81 -8.70 -3.67
N ASN A 151 8.23 -9.11 -4.87
CA ASN A 151 9.63 -9.04 -5.32
C ASN A 151 9.75 -7.95 -6.37
N TYR A 152 10.61 -6.97 -6.10
CA TYR A 152 11.04 -5.93 -7.02
C TYR A 152 12.47 -6.19 -7.46
N GLN A 153 12.73 -6.07 -8.76
CA GLN A 153 14.08 -5.98 -9.30
C GLN A 153 14.18 -4.75 -10.19
N TYR A 154 15.24 -3.97 -10.02
CA TYR A 154 15.48 -2.74 -10.78
C TYR A 154 16.91 -2.69 -11.25
N LEU A 155 17.09 -2.37 -12.54
CA LEU A 155 18.39 -2.13 -13.18
C LEU A 155 18.34 -0.82 -13.94
N SER A 156 19.47 -0.10 -14.01
CA SER A 156 19.59 1.10 -14.84
C SER A 156 20.91 1.17 -15.61
N SER A 157 20.93 2.03 -16.63
CA SER A 157 22.09 2.21 -17.51
C SER A 157 23.28 2.88 -16.84
N ASP A 158 23.10 3.52 -15.69
CA ASP A 158 24.14 4.12 -14.86
C ASP A 158 24.57 3.22 -13.69
N GLY A 159 24.13 1.95 -13.67
CA GLY A 159 24.65 0.93 -12.78
C GLY A 159 23.81 0.66 -11.54
N ALA A 160 22.56 1.13 -11.45
CA ALA A 160 21.68 0.68 -10.37
C ALA A 160 21.39 -0.81 -10.53
N ASP A 161 21.42 -1.54 -9.40
CA ASP A 161 21.14 -2.98 -9.30
C ASP A 161 20.50 -3.23 -7.94
N ILE A 162 19.16 -3.17 -7.89
CA ILE A 162 18.39 -3.22 -6.66
C ILE A 162 17.43 -4.41 -6.71
N GLU A 163 17.41 -5.19 -5.64
CA GLU A 163 16.38 -6.18 -5.41
C GLU A 163 15.71 -5.90 -4.06
N GLN A 164 14.38 -6.02 -4.00
CA GLN A 164 13.59 -5.80 -2.78
C GLN A 164 12.55 -6.90 -2.64
N ASP A 165 12.52 -7.53 -1.45
CA ASP A 165 11.52 -8.53 -1.08
C ASP A 165 10.70 -7.99 0.10
N PHE A 166 9.41 -7.81 -0.11
CA PHE A 166 8.48 -7.34 0.91
C PHE A 166 7.45 -8.40 1.25
N LEU A 167 7.22 -8.58 2.55
CA LEU A 167 6.08 -9.29 3.09
C LEU A 167 5.26 -8.30 3.91
N ILE A 168 4.00 -8.13 3.53
CA ILE A 168 3.04 -7.26 4.21
C ILE A 168 1.84 -8.08 4.64
N ILE A 169 1.57 -8.09 5.94
CA ILE A 169 0.39 -8.72 6.53
C ILE A 169 -0.62 -7.64 6.89
N GLY A 170 -1.81 -7.73 6.30
CA GLY A 170 -2.95 -6.89 6.66
C GLY A 170 -4.00 -7.68 7.43
N SER A 171 -4.62 -7.07 8.44
CA SER A 171 -5.73 -7.66 9.17
C SER A 171 -6.84 -6.64 9.44
N SER A 172 -8.08 -7.10 9.52
CA SER A 172 -9.20 -6.28 9.92
C SER A 172 -10.27 -7.13 10.63
N PHE A 173 -10.77 -6.61 11.74
CA PHE A 173 -11.78 -7.23 12.55
C PHE A 173 -12.90 -6.23 12.84
N ASP A 174 -14.14 -6.71 12.77
CA ASP A 174 -15.32 -5.84 12.71
C ASP A 174 -16.51 -6.53 13.38
N ALA A 175 -17.23 -5.78 14.20
CA ALA A 175 -18.47 -6.22 14.82
C ALA A 175 -19.55 -5.15 14.67
N ILE A 176 -20.74 -5.55 14.27
CA ILE A 176 -21.95 -4.74 14.20
C ILE A 176 -22.93 -5.28 15.21
N SER A 177 -23.38 -4.45 16.13
CA SER A 177 -24.39 -4.73 17.11
C SER A 177 -25.71 -4.03 16.78
N GLN A 178 -26.84 -4.63 17.19
CA GLN A 178 -28.16 -4.04 17.01
C GLN A 178 -29.06 -4.37 18.20
N ASP A 179 -29.79 -3.39 18.70
CA ASP A 179 -30.85 -3.54 19.68
C ASP A 179 -31.86 -2.38 19.59
N ASN A 180 -33.17 -2.68 19.73
CA ASN A 180 -34.23 -1.67 19.74
C ASN A 180 -34.16 -0.63 18.61
N GLY A 181 -33.73 -1.03 17.40
CA GLY A 181 -33.61 -0.15 16.23
C GLY A 181 -32.33 0.68 16.19
N ILE A 182 -31.48 0.61 17.21
CA ILE A 182 -30.13 1.22 17.23
C ILE A 182 -29.14 0.21 16.68
N THR A 183 -28.27 0.67 15.77
CA THR A 183 -27.18 -0.13 15.21
C THR A 183 -25.86 0.58 15.46
N GLN A 184 -24.88 -0.14 15.98
CA GLN A 184 -23.53 0.38 16.26
C GLN A 184 -22.48 -0.55 15.66
N ARG A 185 -21.33 0.02 15.33
CA ARG A 185 -20.19 -0.69 14.76
C ARG A 185 -18.91 -0.40 15.52
N ARG A 186 -18.12 -1.45 15.72
CA ARG A 186 -16.76 -1.31 16.23
C ARG A 186 -15.78 -2.11 15.38
N THR A 187 -14.59 -1.56 15.17
CA THR A 187 -13.54 -2.18 14.36
C THR A 187 -12.21 -2.15 15.09
N ASP A 188 -11.25 -2.94 14.62
CA ASP A 188 -9.87 -2.73 14.94
C ASP A 188 -9.31 -1.61 14.03
N ASN A 189 -8.92 -0.49 14.64
CA ASN A 189 -8.24 0.62 13.98
C ASN A 189 -8.99 1.23 12.77
N GLY A 190 -10.32 1.20 12.77
CA GLY A 190 -11.17 1.80 11.74
C GLY A 190 -11.07 1.13 10.35
N ARG A 191 -9.88 1.02 9.78
CA ARG A 191 -9.62 0.47 8.44
C ARG A 191 -8.80 -0.83 8.45
N GLY A 192 -8.52 -1.38 9.62
CA GLY A 192 -7.60 -2.50 9.81
C GLY A 192 -6.16 -2.04 9.98
N ARG A 193 -5.27 -3.00 10.11
CA ARG A 193 -3.83 -2.78 10.32
C ARG A 193 -3.03 -3.42 9.22
N MET A 194 -1.85 -2.87 8.92
CA MET A 194 -0.88 -3.44 8.01
C MET A 194 0.51 -3.42 8.64
N PHE A 195 1.22 -4.53 8.49
CA PHE A 195 2.54 -4.74 9.07
C PHE A 195 3.50 -5.26 8.01
N GLN A 196 4.68 -4.68 7.94
CA GLN A 196 5.80 -5.28 7.23
C GLN A 196 6.43 -6.32 8.16
N SER A 197 5.83 -7.50 8.21
CA SER A 197 6.11 -8.56 9.19
C SER A 197 5.70 -9.92 8.63
N GLY A 198 6.10 -11.01 9.29
CA GLY A 198 5.64 -12.36 9.04
C GLY A 198 4.37 -12.71 9.83
N TYR A 199 4.02 -13.98 9.85
CA TYR A 199 2.80 -14.48 10.51
C TYR A 199 2.81 -14.36 12.02
N GLU A 200 3.98 -14.19 12.65
CA GLU A 200 4.12 -13.93 14.08
C GLU A 200 3.29 -12.74 14.57
N VAL A 201 2.92 -11.81 13.68
CA VAL A 201 2.06 -10.68 14.02
C VAL A 201 0.68 -11.11 14.54
N PHE A 202 0.17 -12.25 14.10
CA PHE A 202 -1.12 -12.75 14.58
C PHE A 202 -1.07 -13.21 16.04
N ASP A 203 0.07 -13.73 16.50
CA ASP A 203 0.29 -14.07 17.90
C ASP A 203 0.54 -12.81 18.74
N GLU A 204 1.36 -11.88 18.25
CA GLU A 204 1.67 -10.61 18.91
C GLU A 204 0.43 -9.72 19.12
N LEU A 205 -0.56 -9.81 18.25
CA LEU A 205 -1.80 -9.03 18.34
C LEU A 205 -2.80 -9.55 19.40
N GLU A 206 -2.55 -10.70 20.01
CA GLU A 206 -3.50 -11.32 20.96
C GLU A 206 -4.94 -11.30 20.43
N LEU A 207 -5.15 -11.81 19.23
CA LEU A 207 -6.37 -11.64 18.44
C LEU A 207 -7.66 -11.98 19.18
N VAL A 208 -7.64 -13.01 20.04
CA VAL A 208 -8.82 -13.40 20.83
C VAL A 208 -9.24 -12.28 21.79
N ASN A 209 -8.28 -11.72 22.54
CA ASN A 209 -8.54 -10.65 23.50
C ASN A 209 -8.99 -9.38 22.77
N MET A 210 -8.34 -9.04 21.66
CA MET A 210 -8.69 -7.89 20.84
C MET A 210 -10.09 -8.02 20.23
N CYS A 211 -10.42 -9.16 19.64
CA CYS A 211 -11.74 -9.40 19.02
C CYS A 211 -12.86 -9.40 20.07
N THR A 212 -12.63 -10.02 21.23
CA THR A 212 -13.59 -9.98 22.35
C THR A 212 -13.84 -8.55 22.82
N ARG A 213 -12.79 -7.72 22.93
CA ARG A 213 -12.92 -6.30 23.25
C ARG A 213 -13.73 -5.54 22.20
N ILE A 214 -13.48 -5.77 20.90
CA ILE A 214 -14.23 -5.13 19.80
C ILE A 214 -15.72 -5.49 19.89
N GLY A 215 -16.05 -6.77 20.12
CA GLY A 215 -17.42 -7.21 20.29
C GLY A 215 -18.11 -6.56 21.48
N ASN A 216 -17.45 -6.52 22.65
CA ASN A 216 -17.99 -5.87 23.85
C ASN A 216 -18.22 -4.38 23.63
N GLN A 217 -17.26 -3.67 23.06
CA GLN A 217 -17.40 -2.24 22.77
C GLN A 217 -18.52 -1.95 21.76
N ALA A 218 -18.75 -2.84 20.78
CA ALA A 218 -19.88 -2.68 19.87
C ALA A 218 -21.22 -2.77 20.61
N VAL A 219 -21.33 -3.68 21.59
CA VAL A 219 -22.54 -3.82 22.44
C VAL A 219 -22.67 -2.63 23.39
N GLU A 220 -21.59 -2.19 24.03
CA GLU A 220 -21.60 -1.02 24.93
C GLU A 220 -22.09 0.25 24.24
N LEU A 221 -21.73 0.44 22.98
CA LEU A 221 -22.14 1.61 22.19
C LEU A 221 -23.66 1.67 21.95
N LEU A 222 -24.41 0.55 22.04
CA LEU A 222 -25.88 0.57 21.95
C LEU A 222 -26.54 1.34 23.07
N TYR A 223 -25.84 1.45 24.19
CA TYR A 223 -26.36 2.04 25.46
C TYR A 223 -25.56 3.27 25.87
N ALA A 224 -24.60 3.70 25.06
CA ALA A 224 -23.84 4.90 25.34
C ALA A 224 -24.70 6.14 25.18
N ASP A 225 -24.48 7.12 26.04
CA ASP A 225 -25.09 8.44 25.93
C ASP A 225 -24.62 9.15 24.65
N GLU A 226 -25.46 10.06 24.16
CA GLU A 226 -25.09 10.94 23.04
C GLU A 226 -23.90 11.82 23.42
N CYS A 227 -22.97 11.98 22.47
CA CYS A 227 -21.81 12.84 22.66
C CYS A 227 -22.28 14.30 22.93
N PRO A 228 -21.89 14.92 24.05
CA PRO A 228 -22.32 16.28 24.36
C PRO A 228 -21.80 17.30 23.37
N THR A 229 -22.61 18.34 23.10
CA THR A 229 -22.21 19.48 22.28
C THR A 229 -21.70 20.58 23.20
N GLU A 230 -20.42 20.61 23.47
CA GLU A 230 -19.80 21.56 24.36
C GLU A 230 -18.38 21.97 23.93
N LYS A 231 -17.88 23.07 24.47
CA LYS A 231 -16.48 23.47 24.32
C LYS A 231 -15.63 22.79 25.38
N THR A 232 -14.81 21.84 24.96
CA THR A 232 -13.98 21.04 25.87
C THR A 232 -12.62 20.70 25.24
N ASN A 233 -11.76 20.02 25.98
CA ASN A 233 -10.53 19.47 25.47
C ASN A 233 -10.80 18.17 24.71
N LEU A 234 -10.24 18.04 23.52
CA LEU A 234 -10.33 16.83 22.70
C LEU A 234 -9.02 16.05 22.77
N VAL A 235 -9.10 14.80 23.21
CA VAL A 235 -7.99 13.85 23.16
C VAL A 235 -8.24 12.88 22.02
N LEU A 236 -7.36 12.91 21.01
CA LEU A 236 -7.43 12.03 19.86
C LEU A 236 -6.51 10.82 20.06
N ALA A 237 -7.04 9.61 19.85
CA ALA A 237 -6.23 8.40 19.78
C ALA A 237 -5.32 8.43 18.54
N PRO A 238 -4.19 7.69 18.56
CA PRO A 238 -3.23 7.70 17.45
C PRO A 238 -3.85 7.42 16.08
N ASP A 239 -4.81 6.50 16.01
CA ASP A 239 -5.48 6.10 14.77
C ASP A 239 -6.26 7.25 14.11
N GLN A 240 -6.92 8.07 14.90
CA GLN A 240 -7.60 9.28 14.42
C GLN A 240 -6.61 10.41 14.17
N MET A 241 -5.57 10.52 15.01
CA MET A 241 -4.53 11.53 14.87
C MET A 241 -3.73 11.35 13.58
N LEU A 242 -3.55 10.08 13.12
CA LEU A 242 -2.92 9.77 11.85
C LEU A 242 -3.62 10.49 10.69
N LEU A 243 -4.96 10.44 10.63
CA LEU A 243 -5.73 11.11 9.59
C LEU A 243 -5.59 12.63 9.69
N GLN A 244 -5.63 13.18 10.91
CA GLN A 244 -5.46 14.62 11.15
C GLN A 244 -4.09 15.10 10.67
N ILE A 245 -3.01 14.36 10.95
CA ILE A 245 -1.66 14.69 10.50
C ILE A 245 -1.56 14.59 8.98
N HIS A 246 -2.16 13.56 8.37
CA HIS A 246 -2.20 13.37 6.92
C HIS A 246 -2.79 14.60 6.21
N GLU A 247 -3.95 15.06 6.65
CA GLU A 247 -4.66 16.19 6.03
C GLU A 247 -4.02 17.54 6.35
N SER A 248 -3.55 17.73 7.59
CA SER A 248 -3.10 19.05 8.07
C SER A 248 -1.62 19.33 7.82
N ILE A 249 -0.80 18.31 7.67
CA ILE A 249 0.65 18.41 7.50
C ILE A 249 1.11 17.69 6.24
N GLY A 250 0.66 16.46 6.01
CA GLY A 250 1.09 15.65 4.89
C GLY A 250 0.82 16.33 3.55
N HIS A 251 -0.43 16.56 3.24
CA HIS A 251 -0.83 17.23 2.01
C HIS A 251 -0.29 18.65 1.84
N PRO A 252 -0.27 19.54 2.86
CA PRO A 252 0.34 20.85 2.69
C PRO A 252 1.84 20.84 2.37
N LEU A 253 2.57 19.77 2.70
CA LEU A 253 4.00 19.65 2.42
C LEU A 253 4.31 18.94 1.09
N GLU A 254 3.31 18.56 0.31
CA GLU A 254 3.50 18.05 -1.05
C GLU A 254 4.06 19.16 -1.96
N VAL A 255 5.22 18.91 -2.55
CA VAL A 255 5.98 19.92 -3.32
C VAL A 255 5.19 20.39 -4.53
N ASP A 256 4.51 19.51 -5.23
CA ASP A 256 3.62 19.82 -6.37
C ASP A 256 2.47 20.75 -5.99
N ARG A 257 1.89 20.62 -4.79
CA ARG A 257 0.90 21.57 -4.26
C ARG A 257 1.52 22.92 -3.91
N ILE A 258 2.74 22.92 -3.34
CA ILE A 258 3.47 24.16 -3.00
C ILE A 258 3.80 24.93 -4.29
N LEU A 259 4.25 24.24 -5.33
CA LEU A 259 4.56 24.81 -6.65
C LEU A 259 3.31 25.16 -7.47
N GLY A 260 2.15 24.59 -7.13
CA GLY A 260 0.88 24.84 -7.83
C GLY A 260 0.62 23.90 -9.02
N ASP A 261 1.40 22.85 -9.19
CA ASP A 261 1.24 21.87 -10.28
C ASP A 261 -0.04 21.04 -10.12
N GLU A 262 -0.45 20.76 -8.88
CA GLU A 262 -1.67 20.03 -8.52
C GLU A 262 -2.94 20.90 -8.41
N ARG A 263 -2.86 22.16 -8.79
CA ARG A 263 -3.94 23.15 -8.59
C ARG A 263 -5.32 22.71 -9.05
N ASN A 264 -5.39 22.06 -10.18
CA ASN A 264 -6.67 21.67 -10.80
C ASN A 264 -7.27 20.40 -10.21
N TYR A 265 -6.48 19.61 -9.51
CA TYR A 265 -6.88 18.32 -8.93
C TYR A 265 -7.02 18.39 -7.42
N ALA A 266 -5.95 18.76 -6.73
CA ALA A 266 -5.85 18.69 -5.28
C ALA A 266 -5.81 20.04 -4.57
N GLY A 267 -5.84 21.15 -5.31
CA GLY A 267 -5.77 22.51 -4.79
C GLY A 267 -4.34 22.98 -4.45
N TRP A 268 -4.27 23.98 -3.60
CA TRP A 268 -3.02 24.61 -3.20
C TRP A 268 -2.63 24.23 -1.78
N SER A 269 -1.34 24.39 -1.48
CA SER A 269 -0.85 24.44 -0.12
C SER A 269 -0.95 25.86 0.45
N PHE A 270 -1.13 25.96 1.79
CA PHE A 270 -0.89 27.20 2.52
C PHE A 270 0.60 27.47 2.74
N VAL A 271 1.45 26.40 2.63
CA VAL A 271 2.91 26.50 2.67
C VAL A 271 3.42 27.02 1.33
N ARG A 272 4.41 27.90 1.36
CA ARG A 272 5.06 28.49 0.19
C ARG A 272 6.57 28.26 0.28
N GLU A 273 7.27 28.29 -0.84
CA GLU A 273 8.74 28.16 -0.90
C GLU A 273 9.47 29.10 0.07
N GLN A 274 9.00 30.34 0.19
CA GLN A 274 9.58 31.35 1.08
C GLN A 274 9.43 31.03 2.58
N ASP A 275 8.54 30.10 2.93
CA ASP A 275 8.29 29.70 4.31
C ASP A 275 9.28 28.64 4.79
N PHE A 276 10.05 28.02 3.88
CA PHE A 276 11.03 27.00 4.20
C PHE A 276 12.11 27.56 5.13
N GLY A 277 12.40 26.83 6.21
CA GLY A 277 13.28 27.26 7.29
C GLY A 277 12.65 28.20 8.32
N ASN A 278 11.43 28.71 8.06
CA ASN A 278 10.70 29.63 8.96
C ASN A 278 9.35 29.08 9.43
N LEU A 279 9.00 27.85 9.05
CA LEU A 279 7.76 27.20 9.48
C LEU A 279 7.79 27.01 11.01
N LYS A 280 6.76 27.52 11.67
CA LYS A 280 6.53 27.35 13.11
C LYS A 280 5.33 26.45 13.31
N TYR A 281 5.57 25.22 13.65
CA TYR A 281 4.56 24.23 14.06
C TYR A 281 4.66 23.93 15.54
#